data_be0531529710341bdeec6b3843c5a7f7
#
_entry.id   be0531529710341bdeec6b3843c5a7f7
#
_cell.length_a   1.000
_cell.length_b   1.000
_cell.length_c   1.000
_cell.angle_alpha   90.00
_cell.angle_beta   90.00
_cell.angle_gamma   90.00
#
_symmetry.space_group_name_H-M   'P 1'
#
loop_
_entity.id
_entity.type
_entity.pdbx_description
1 polymer ?
#
loop_
_entity_poly.entity_id
_entity_poly.type
_entity_poly.pdbx_seq_one_letter_code
_entity_poly.pdbx_strand_id
1 'polypeptide(L)'
;MSAGKLTWGRRDWLGLMALFLSSIAADVIGALLAVKGILPMGSVAAWVYGGWALGAFLGVRVAVRGRSGTVQASLLLAAVAYVLIWLVGLTVFGTAAFAHHGLGITLAVVAGTLLGAVLGQGRRHRKKKPVRRGRQHRRTI
;
A
#
# COMPACT_ATOMS: atom_id res chain seq x y z
N MET A 1 -0.73 25.85 12.88
CA MET A 1 -0.61 24.56 12.18
C MET A 1 -1.93 23.81 12.32
N SER A 2 -2.74 23.84 11.31
CA SER A 2 -4.00 23.08 11.29
C SER A 2 -3.64 21.62 11.07
N ALA A 3 -3.74 20.82 12.13
CA ALA A 3 -3.70 19.37 12.02
C ALA A 3 -4.89 18.96 11.13
N GLY A 4 -4.63 18.70 9.87
CA GLY A 4 -5.63 18.20 8.94
C GLY A 4 -6.28 16.98 9.59
N LYS A 5 -7.58 17.05 9.86
CA LYS A 5 -8.34 15.93 10.42
C LYS A 5 -8.06 14.71 9.55
N LEU A 6 -7.38 13.73 10.13
CA LEU A 6 -7.08 12.45 9.50
C LEU A 6 -8.41 11.69 9.41
N THR A 7 -9.21 11.98 8.38
CA THR A 7 -10.49 11.34 8.18
C THR A 7 -10.28 10.08 7.35
N TRP A 8 -10.57 8.94 7.98
CA TRP A 8 -10.63 7.65 7.28
C TRP A 8 -11.78 7.70 6.27
N GLY A 9 -11.47 7.55 5.01
CA GLY A 9 -12.44 7.68 3.92
C GLY A 9 -12.62 6.38 3.12
N ARG A 10 -13.57 6.38 2.21
CA ARG A 10 -13.85 5.26 1.31
C ARG A 10 -12.61 4.77 0.54
N ARG A 11 -11.68 5.68 0.23
CA ARG A 11 -10.44 5.34 -0.48
C ARG A 11 -9.45 4.57 0.38
N ASP A 12 -9.43 4.83 1.69
CA ASP A 12 -8.58 4.10 2.62
C ASP A 12 -9.06 2.65 2.76
N TRP A 13 -10.39 2.44 2.77
CA TRP A 13 -10.99 1.12 2.70
C TRP A 13 -10.65 0.40 1.40
N LEU A 14 -10.75 1.07 0.27
CA LEU A 14 -10.36 0.48 -1.03
C LEU A 14 -8.87 0.15 -1.08
N GLY A 15 -8.02 0.99 -0.51
CA GLY A 15 -6.59 0.73 -0.37
C GLY A 15 -6.31 -0.49 0.51
N LEU A 16 -7.00 -0.60 1.64
CA LEU A 16 -6.89 -1.74 2.54
C LEU A 16 -7.35 -3.05 1.87
N MET A 17 -8.50 -3.02 1.20
CA MET A 17 -9.00 -4.15 0.43
C MET A 17 -8.03 -4.57 -0.68
N ALA A 18 -7.48 -3.61 -1.42
CA ALA A 18 -6.49 -3.88 -2.46
C ALA A 18 -5.22 -4.52 -1.89
N LEU A 19 -4.76 -4.06 -0.72
CA LEU A 19 -3.62 -4.63 -0.01
C LEU A 19 -3.88 -6.11 0.31
N PHE A 20 -4.97 -6.41 1.01
CA PHE A 20 -5.25 -7.78 1.42
C PHE A 20 -5.54 -8.71 0.26
N LEU A 21 -6.36 -8.29 -0.72
CA LEU A 21 -6.68 -9.12 -1.89
C LEU A 21 -5.44 -9.44 -2.72
N SER A 22 -4.55 -8.47 -2.94
CA SER A 22 -3.33 -8.73 -3.71
C SER A 22 -2.32 -9.60 -2.94
N SER A 23 -2.20 -9.44 -1.62
CA SER A 23 -1.35 -10.29 -0.80
C SER A 23 -1.86 -11.73 -0.76
N ILE A 24 -3.15 -11.93 -0.50
CA ILE A 24 -3.77 -13.26 -0.50
C ILE A 24 -3.64 -13.92 -1.88
N ALA A 25 -3.87 -13.19 -2.96
CA ALA A 25 -3.70 -13.72 -4.31
C ALA A 25 -2.24 -14.17 -4.56
N ALA A 26 -1.26 -13.38 -4.13
CA ALA A 26 0.15 -13.74 -4.23
C ALA A 26 0.48 -15.00 -3.40
N ASP A 27 -0.07 -15.12 -2.20
CA ASP A 27 0.13 -16.28 -1.32
C ASP A 27 -0.50 -17.54 -1.92
N VAL A 28 -1.71 -17.45 -2.49
CA VAL A 28 -2.37 -18.58 -3.19
C VAL A 28 -1.55 -19.01 -4.40
N ILE A 29 -1.06 -18.08 -5.20
CA ILE A 29 -0.20 -18.40 -6.34
C ILE A 29 1.08 -19.08 -5.88
N GLY A 30 1.73 -18.55 -4.84
CA GLY A 30 2.93 -19.12 -4.25
C GLY A 30 2.71 -20.54 -3.74
N ALA A 31 1.60 -20.80 -3.05
CA ALA A 31 1.22 -22.12 -2.57
C ALA A 31 1.02 -23.10 -3.74
N LEU A 32 0.32 -22.70 -4.79
CA LEU A 32 0.15 -23.53 -5.99
C LEU A 32 1.46 -23.87 -6.68
N LEU A 33 2.40 -22.90 -6.78
CA LEU A 33 3.71 -23.11 -7.36
C LEU A 33 4.57 -24.06 -6.51
N ALA A 34 4.47 -23.94 -5.18
CA ALA A 34 5.16 -24.83 -4.25
C ALA A 34 4.63 -26.29 -4.35
N VAL A 35 3.30 -26.45 -4.41
CA VAL A 35 2.69 -27.78 -4.57
C VAL A 35 3.08 -28.44 -5.89
N LYS A 36 3.21 -27.65 -6.96
CA LYS A 36 3.67 -28.14 -8.26
C LYS A 36 5.19 -28.40 -8.35
N GLY A 37 5.93 -28.14 -7.26
CA GLY A 37 7.38 -28.31 -7.23
C GLY A 37 8.16 -27.26 -8.07
N ILE A 38 7.48 -26.22 -8.56
CA ILE A 38 8.11 -25.13 -9.34
C ILE A 38 8.86 -24.18 -8.39
N LEU A 39 8.31 -23.94 -7.19
CA LEU A 39 8.91 -23.08 -6.18
C LEU A 39 9.63 -23.95 -5.14
N PRO A 40 10.97 -23.81 -4.96
CA PRO A 40 11.68 -24.53 -3.92
C PRO A 40 11.18 -24.12 -2.53
N MET A 41 11.08 -25.07 -1.61
CA MET A 41 10.60 -24.84 -0.23
C MET A 41 11.35 -23.72 0.49
N GLY A 42 12.64 -23.55 0.24
CA GLY A 42 13.46 -22.48 0.81
C GLY A 42 13.10 -21.08 0.35
N SER A 43 12.42 -20.93 -0.80
CA SER A 43 12.03 -19.63 -1.36
C SER A 43 10.57 -19.25 -1.05
N VAL A 44 9.80 -20.11 -0.41
CA VAL A 44 8.40 -19.83 -0.06
C VAL A 44 8.29 -18.61 0.86
N ALA A 45 9.16 -18.47 1.86
CA ALA A 45 9.17 -17.33 2.76
C ALA A 45 9.45 -16.01 2.01
N ALA A 46 10.42 -16.00 1.10
CA ALA A 46 10.74 -14.83 0.27
C ALA A 46 9.57 -14.46 -0.65
N TRP A 47 8.85 -15.43 -1.19
CA TRP A 47 7.65 -15.22 -1.98
C TRP A 47 6.53 -14.54 -1.17
N VAL A 48 6.27 -15.03 0.04
CA VAL A 48 5.28 -14.45 0.95
C VAL A 48 5.64 -13.00 1.29
N TYR A 49 6.90 -12.74 1.66
CA TYR A 49 7.34 -11.36 1.95
C TYR A 49 7.19 -10.45 0.73
N GLY A 50 7.56 -10.93 -0.46
CA GLY A 50 7.37 -10.21 -1.73
C GLY A 50 5.89 -9.92 -2.01
N GLY A 51 5.00 -10.88 -1.78
CA GLY A 51 3.55 -10.74 -1.91
C GLY A 51 2.98 -9.66 -0.98
N TRP A 52 3.38 -9.64 0.28
CA TRP A 52 2.97 -8.63 1.25
C TRP A 52 3.53 -7.24 0.93
N ALA A 53 4.78 -7.15 0.47
CA ALA A 53 5.37 -5.89 0.03
C ALA A 53 4.65 -5.32 -1.20
N LEU A 54 4.34 -6.14 -2.19
CA LEU A 54 3.55 -5.75 -3.36
C LEU A 54 2.13 -5.34 -2.99
N GLY A 55 1.48 -6.10 -2.11
CA GLY A 55 0.15 -5.78 -1.62
C GLY A 55 0.12 -4.43 -0.92
N ALA A 56 1.07 -4.17 -0.02
CA ALA A 56 1.22 -2.90 0.67
C ALA A 56 1.47 -1.74 -0.32
N PHE A 57 2.32 -1.93 -1.30
CA PHE A 57 2.59 -0.96 -2.35
C PHE A 57 1.33 -0.61 -3.15
N LEU A 58 0.58 -1.60 -3.62
CA LEU A 58 -0.65 -1.40 -4.38
C LEU A 58 -1.74 -0.75 -3.54
N GLY A 59 -1.92 -1.20 -2.30
CA GLY A 59 -2.90 -0.65 -1.36
C GLY A 59 -2.66 0.83 -1.09
N VAL A 60 -1.41 1.22 -0.83
CA VAL A 60 -1.03 2.62 -0.64
C VAL A 60 -1.27 3.42 -1.91
N ARG A 61 -0.92 2.92 -3.09
CA ARG A 61 -1.19 3.63 -4.35
C ARG A 61 -2.67 3.92 -4.58
N VAL A 62 -3.54 2.99 -4.20
CA VAL A 62 -5.00 3.18 -4.30
C VAL A 62 -5.46 4.22 -3.30
N ALA A 63 -5.05 4.12 -2.04
CA ALA A 63 -5.46 5.02 -0.96
C ALA A 63 -5.00 6.46 -1.20
N VAL A 64 -3.78 6.64 -1.69
CA VAL A 64 -3.11 7.95 -1.84
C VAL A 64 -3.48 8.66 -3.14
N ARG A 65 -4.08 7.96 -4.09
CA ARG A 65 -4.41 8.52 -5.41
C ARG A 65 -5.27 9.78 -5.31
N GLY A 66 -4.67 10.93 -5.62
CA GLY A 66 -5.38 12.21 -5.64
C GLY A 66 -5.48 12.97 -4.32
N ARG A 67 -4.81 12.53 -3.24
CA ARG A 67 -4.76 13.21 -1.93
C ARG A 67 -3.53 14.09 -1.74
N SER A 68 -3.69 15.14 -0.91
CA SER A 68 -2.59 15.86 -0.27
C SER A 68 -2.28 15.16 1.07
N GLY A 69 -1.01 15.03 1.47
CA GLY A 69 -0.63 14.35 2.71
C GLY A 69 -0.48 12.83 2.54
N THR A 70 0.17 12.44 1.45
CA THR A 70 0.36 11.04 1.06
C THR A 70 1.08 10.19 2.10
N VAL A 71 2.06 10.75 2.80
CA VAL A 71 2.85 10.04 3.81
C VAL A 71 2.01 9.69 5.03
N GLN A 72 1.21 10.64 5.54
CA GLN A 72 0.35 10.38 6.71
C GLN A 72 -0.71 9.33 6.41
N ALA A 73 -1.35 9.41 5.22
CA ALA A 73 -2.34 8.43 4.79
C ALA A 73 -1.73 7.04 4.60
N SER A 74 -0.50 6.95 4.07
CA SER A 74 0.19 5.67 3.91
C SER A 74 0.61 5.05 5.23
N LEU A 75 1.09 5.86 6.18
CA LEU A 75 1.44 5.38 7.52
C LEU A 75 0.21 4.89 8.29
N LEU A 76 -0.90 5.61 8.19
CA LEU A 76 -2.16 5.17 8.80
C LEU A 76 -2.65 3.85 8.20
N LEU A 77 -2.62 3.71 6.88
CA LEU A 77 -3.00 2.48 6.20
C LEU A 77 -2.10 1.31 6.65
N ALA A 78 -0.78 1.54 6.71
CA ALA A 78 0.17 0.55 7.18
C ALA A 78 -0.10 0.12 8.62
N ALA A 79 -0.37 1.08 9.51
CA ALA A 79 -0.67 0.81 10.92
C ALA A 79 -1.95 -0.03 11.07
N VAL A 80 -3.01 0.32 10.36
CA VAL A 80 -4.28 -0.43 10.38
C VAL A 80 -4.09 -1.83 9.79
N ALA A 81 -3.41 -1.95 8.66
CA ALA A 81 -3.11 -3.24 8.05
C ALA A 81 -2.29 -4.12 9.00
N TYR A 82 -1.30 -3.55 9.66
CA TYR A 82 -0.45 -4.25 10.62
C TYR A 82 -1.26 -4.78 11.82
N VAL A 83 -2.12 -3.94 12.42
CA VAL A 83 -2.99 -4.35 13.51
C VAL A 83 -3.92 -5.48 13.08
N LEU A 84 -4.49 -5.42 11.88
CA LEU A 84 -5.36 -6.47 11.35
C LEU A 84 -4.61 -7.79 11.11
N ILE A 85 -3.39 -7.73 10.57
CA ILE A 85 -2.54 -8.90 10.38
C ILE A 85 -2.24 -9.57 11.73
N TRP A 86 -1.92 -8.76 12.75
CA TRP A 86 -1.69 -9.24 14.10
C TRP A 86 -2.94 -9.86 14.71
N LEU A 87 -4.08 -9.22 14.60
CA LEU A 87 -5.35 -9.74 15.11
C LEU A 87 -5.70 -11.10 14.48
N VAL A 88 -5.64 -11.19 13.16
CA VAL A 88 -5.92 -12.45 12.44
C VAL A 88 -4.87 -13.50 12.79
N GLY A 89 -3.60 -13.16 12.81
CA GLY A 89 -2.53 -14.09 13.16
C GLY A 89 -2.69 -14.68 14.57
N LEU A 90 -2.95 -13.83 15.56
CA LEU A 90 -3.15 -14.24 16.94
C LEU A 90 -4.41 -15.10 17.12
N THR A 91 -5.51 -14.79 16.41
CA THR A 91 -6.76 -15.56 16.54
C THR A 91 -6.67 -16.92 15.88
N VAL A 92 -5.96 -17.04 14.74
CA VAL A 92 -5.87 -18.29 13.97
C VAL A 92 -4.73 -19.20 14.44
N PHE A 93 -3.56 -18.63 14.71
CA PHE A 93 -2.32 -19.36 14.95
C PHE A 93 -1.76 -19.18 16.37
N GLY A 94 -2.36 -18.33 17.20
CA GLY A 94 -1.85 -17.99 18.51
C GLY A 94 -0.48 -17.30 18.47
N THR A 95 0.24 -17.32 19.60
CA THR A 95 1.54 -16.62 19.71
C THR A 95 2.65 -17.21 18.84
N ALA A 96 2.51 -18.46 18.40
CA ALA A 96 3.49 -19.14 17.56
C ALA A 96 3.60 -18.55 16.14
N ALA A 97 2.54 -17.87 15.65
CA ALA A 97 2.51 -17.30 14.30
C ALA A 97 3.62 -16.27 14.05
N PHE A 98 4.05 -15.57 15.09
CA PHE A 98 5.00 -14.45 14.97
C PHE A 98 6.41 -14.80 15.42
N ALA A 99 6.64 -15.98 15.99
CA ALA A 99 7.93 -16.35 16.58
C ALA A 99 9.09 -16.36 15.57
N HIS A 100 8.83 -16.69 14.30
CA HIS A 100 9.89 -16.82 13.29
C HIS A 100 9.74 -15.90 12.07
N HIS A 101 8.53 -15.47 11.72
CA HIS A 101 8.27 -14.76 10.48
C HIS A 101 7.64 -13.36 10.65
N GLY A 102 7.25 -12.99 11.87
CA GLY A 102 6.59 -11.71 12.16
C GLY A 102 7.41 -10.48 11.77
N LEU A 103 8.73 -10.50 12.03
CA LEU A 103 9.64 -9.41 11.63
C LEU A 103 9.73 -9.28 10.10
N GLY A 104 9.80 -10.39 9.37
CA GLY A 104 9.87 -10.37 7.92
C GLY A 104 8.63 -9.75 7.28
N ILE A 105 7.45 -10.11 7.74
CA ILE A 105 6.17 -9.54 7.27
C ILE A 105 6.09 -8.05 7.61
N THR A 106 6.50 -7.66 8.83
CA THR A 106 6.52 -6.25 9.25
C THR A 106 7.41 -5.42 8.33
N LEU A 107 8.64 -5.87 8.08
CA LEU A 107 9.58 -5.19 7.21
C LEU A 107 9.07 -5.11 5.77
N ALA A 108 8.45 -6.18 5.27
CA ALA A 108 7.87 -6.22 3.93
C ALA A 108 6.73 -5.21 3.76
N VAL A 109 5.82 -5.13 4.74
CA VAL A 109 4.70 -4.17 4.73
C VAL A 109 5.22 -2.73 4.83
N VAL A 110 6.17 -2.45 5.73
CA VAL A 110 6.77 -1.11 5.87
C VAL A 110 7.49 -0.70 4.60
N ALA A 111 8.32 -1.56 4.03
CA ALA A 111 9.04 -1.27 2.78
C ALA A 111 8.06 -1.02 1.62
N GLY A 112 7.05 -1.86 1.46
CA GLY A 112 6.01 -1.70 0.43
C GLY A 112 5.23 -0.39 0.57
N THR A 113 4.85 -0.03 1.80
CA THR A 113 4.12 1.24 2.07
C THR A 113 4.98 2.47 1.79
N LEU A 114 6.25 2.47 2.19
CA LEU A 114 7.18 3.56 1.92
C LEU A 114 7.41 3.75 0.42
N LEU A 115 7.66 2.67 -0.31
CA LEU A 115 7.80 2.71 -1.77
C LEU A 115 6.51 3.21 -2.45
N GLY A 116 5.35 2.75 -2.00
CA GLY A 116 4.05 3.20 -2.49
C GLY A 116 3.82 4.69 -2.26
N ALA A 117 4.21 5.21 -1.09
CA ALA A 117 4.10 6.62 -0.74
C ALA A 117 5.02 7.50 -1.60
N VAL A 118 6.29 7.13 -1.73
CA VAL A 118 7.29 7.89 -2.50
C VAL A 118 6.91 7.94 -3.98
N LEU A 119 6.58 6.81 -4.59
CA LEU A 119 6.19 6.75 -6.00
C LEU A 119 4.80 7.36 -6.25
N GLY A 120 3.93 7.42 -5.24
CA GLY A 120 2.64 8.12 -5.31
C GLY A 120 2.79 9.64 -5.40
N GLN A 121 3.84 10.21 -4.80
CA GLN A 121 4.12 11.66 -4.83
C GLN A 121 4.64 12.14 -6.19
N GLY A 122 5.41 11.33 -6.92
CA GLY A 122 6.13 11.77 -8.12
C GLY A 122 5.26 12.21 -9.30
N ARG A 123 3.97 11.91 -9.31
CA ARG A 123 3.07 12.28 -10.42
C ARG A 123 2.43 13.67 -10.32
N ARG A 124 2.56 14.39 -9.20
CA ARG A 124 1.92 15.70 -9.02
C ARG A 124 2.70 16.87 -9.66
N HIS A 125 3.99 16.78 -9.82
CA HIS A 125 4.79 17.88 -10.37
C HIS A 125 4.61 18.12 -11.88
N ARG A 126 3.97 17.21 -12.62
CA ARG A 126 3.87 17.30 -14.09
C ARG A 126 2.60 17.96 -14.64
N LYS A 127 1.66 18.44 -13.82
CA LYS A 127 0.38 18.98 -14.31
C LYS A 127 0.05 20.41 -13.89
N LYS A 128 1.05 21.29 -13.73
CA LYS A 128 0.81 22.74 -13.78
C LYS A 128 1.41 23.33 -15.05
N LYS A 129 0.80 23.06 -16.20
CA LYS A 129 0.93 23.97 -17.33
C LYS A 129 0.13 25.22 -16.98
N PRO A 130 0.74 26.42 -16.96
CA PRO A 130 0.01 27.65 -16.76
C PRO A 130 -0.97 27.81 -17.93
N VAL A 131 -2.26 27.89 -17.60
CA VAL A 131 -3.28 28.31 -18.55
C VAL A 131 -2.88 29.70 -19.01
N ARG A 132 -2.41 29.80 -20.24
CA ARG A 132 -2.18 31.06 -20.95
C ARG A 132 -3.53 31.77 -21.00
N ARG A 133 -3.77 32.70 -20.08
CA ARG A 133 -4.88 33.64 -20.17
C ARG A 133 -4.78 34.33 -21.50
N GLY A 134 -5.66 34.00 -22.42
CA GLY A 134 -5.85 34.67 -23.69
C GLY A 134 -6.11 36.13 -23.44
N ARG A 135 -5.28 36.94 -24.03
CA ARG A 135 -5.31 38.39 -24.13
C ARG A 135 -6.66 38.79 -24.72
N GLN A 136 -7.59 39.22 -23.89
CA GLN A 136 -8.79 39.87 -24.39
C GLN A 136 -8.36 41.20 -25.02
N HIS A 137 -8.44 41.22 -26.34
CA HIS A 137 -8.28 42.37 -27.16
C HIS A 137 -9.37 43.38 -26.84
N ARG A 138 -8.99 44.48 -26.23
CA ARG A 138 -9.76 45.71 -26.13
C ARG A 138 -10.14 46.14 -27.55
N ARG A 139 -11.39 46.15 -27.90
CA ARG A 139 -11.92 47.02 -28.98
C ARG A 139 -12.68 48.13 -28.33
N THR A 140 -12.02 49.29 -28.29
CA THR A 140 -12.65 50.61 -28.22
C THR A 140 -13.06 51.01 -29.63
N ILE A 141 -14.30 51.31 -29.82
CA ILE A 141 -14.79 52.41 -30.65
C ILE A 141 -16.06 52.88 -29.97
#